data_75222b46b4b7642fe3a48b352b7775d7
#
_entry.id   75222b46b4b7642fe3a48b352b7775d7
#
_cell.length_a   1.000
_cell.length_b   1.000
_cell.length_c   1.000
_cell.angle_alpha   90.00
_cell.angle_beta   90.00
_cell.angle_gamma   90.00
#
_symmetry.space_group_name_H-M   'P 1'
#
loop_
_entity.id
_entity.type
_entity.pdbx_description
1 polymer ?
#
loop_
_entity_poly.entity_id
_entity_poly.type
_entity_poly.pdbx_seq_one_letter_code
_entity_poly.pdbx_strand_id
1 'polypeptide(L)'
;MVGSASTPLAGDDVELDVRVGPGADLVLTGVAAAVALPGLERPSSLTMRFEIGEDASLQYLPEPTVINARAHHRTALSAELHPTARLRAREVLVAGRAGEPTGRYRGTVRVEEAPAGPPERHCRAPGLHESADRTVLLVQTQELGDLPLGRSAAHLGRRVLGTELLICGDDPGSGVAGDWWSLTPLARRGSLATAVGPDAVVAQRGLAEGVAAHPGWTNAVLATAPVLR
;
A
#
# COMPACT_ATOMS: atom_id res chain seq x y z
N MET A 1 9.96 10.05 -5.02
CA MET A 1 10.73 8.97 -5.67
C MET A 1 10.56 9.10 -7.18
N VAL A 2 11.63 9.02 -7.95
CA VAL A 2 11.61 9.17 -9.41
C VAL A 2 12.30 7.95 -10.02
N GLY A 3 11.58 7.21 -10.87
CA GLY A 3 12.18 6.16 -11.68
C GLY A 3 12.94 6.77 -12.85
N SER A 4 14.17 6.36 -13.08
CA SER A 4 15.01 6.81 -14.20
C SER A 4 14.90 5.92 -15.45
N ALA A 5 14.10 4.86 -15.38
CA ALA A 5 13.85 3.93 -16.46
C ALA A 5 12.35 3.64 -16.59
N SER A 6 11.94 3.05 -17.72
CA SER A 6 10.55 2.59 -17.94
C SER A 6 10.29 1.32 -17.11
N THR A 7 10.02 1.49 -15.83
CA THR A 7 9.68 0.43 -14.91
C THR A 7 8.25 0.62 -14.39
N PRO A 8 7.53 -0.49 -14.03
CA PRO A 8 7.96 -1.88 -14.13
C PRO A 8 7.78 -2.47 -15.55
N LEU A 9 8.84 -3.03 -16.10
CA LEU A 9 8.83 -3.83 -17.32
C LEU A 9 8.90 -5.31 -16.95
N ALA A 10 8.20 -6.17 -17.66
CA ALA A 10 8.21 -7.61 -17.38
C ALA A 10 9.66 -8.15 -17.33
N GLY A 11 9.94 -8.89 -16.26
CA GLY A 11 11.28 -9.36 -15.92
C GLY A 11 12.04 -8.48 -14.94
N ASP A 12 11.59 -7.26 -14.67
CA ASP A 12 12.19 -6.40 -13.65
C ASP A 12 11.94 -6.94 -12.25
N ASP A 13 12.97 -6.96 -11.42
CA ASP A 13 12.87 -7.20 -9.99
C ASP A 13 13.39 -5.96 -9.24
N VAL A 14 12.49 -5.27 -8.56
CA VAL A 14 12.80 -4.05 -7.81
C VAL A 14 12.59 -4.30 -6.32
N GLU A 15 13.54 -3.92 -5.50
CA GLU A 15 13.43 -3.93 -4.04
C GLU A 15 13.49 -2.51 -3.48
N LEU A 16 12.63 -2.24 -2.49
CA LEU A 16 12.60 -0.99 -1.74
C LEU A 16 12.59 -1.30 -0.24
N ASP A 17 13.73 -1.09 0.40
CA ASP A 17 13.85 -1.22 1.85
C ASP A 17 13.85 0.17 2.49
N VAL A 18 12.93 0.39 3.43
CA VAL A 18 12.76 1.66 4.14
C VAL A 18 12.83 1.39 5.63
N ARG A 19 13.74 2.09 6.31
CA ARG A 19 13.87 2.06 7.77
C ARG A 19 13.68 3.46 8.31
N VAL A 20 12.65 3.63 9.13
CA VAL A 20 12.35 4.90 9.81
C VAL A 20 12.76 4.74 11.26
N GLY A 21 13.80 5.45 11.64
CA GLY A 21 14.33 5.41 13.02
C GLY A 21 13.36 6.01 14.04
N PRO A 22 13.58 5.78 15.34
CA PRO A 22 12.71 6.28 16.39
C PRO A 22 12.47 7.78 16.30
N GLY A 23 11.23 8.22 16.48
CA GLY A 23 10.81 9.62 16.45
C GLY A 23 10.93 10.33 15.10
N ALA A 24 11.24 9.61 14.02
CA ALA A 24 11.38 10.20 12.69
C ALA A 24 10.07 10.15 11.89
N ASP A 25 9.83 11.20 11.10
CA ASP A 25 8.72 11.28 10.15
C ASP A 25 9.24 11.23 8.72
N LEU A 26 8.71 10.31 7.92
CA LEU A 26 9.08 10.16 6.51
C LEU A 26 7.84 10.13 5.62
N VAL A 27 7.85 10.96 4.57
CA VAL A 27 6.85 10.92 3.50
C VAL A 27 7.53 10.54 2.20
N LEU A 28 7.12 9.43 1.61
CA LEU A 28 7.55 8.95 0.31
C LEU A 28 6.41 9.08 -0.70
N THR A 29 6.60 9.91 -1.72
CA THR A 29 5.62 10.11 -2.79
C THR A 29 6.23 9.77 -4.15
N GLY A 30 5.38 9.45 -5.12
CA GLY A 30 5.74 9.43 -6.53
C GLY A 30 5.62 10.81 -7.17
N VAL A 31 6.22 11.00 -8.35
CA VAL A 31 6.09 12.23 -9.16
C VAL A 31 5.20 12.02 -10.38
N ALA A 32 4.96 10.76 -10.76
CA ALA A 32 4.14 10.39 -11.91
C ALA A 32 3.59 8.97 -11.72
N ALA A 33 2.49 8.68 -12.40
CA ALA A 33 1.93 7.34 -12.46
C ALA A 33 2.93 6.35 -13.10
N ALA A 34 2.97 5.13 -12.57
CA ALA A 34 3.72 4.03 -13.15
C ALA A 34 2.86 3.27 -14.16
N VAL A 35 3.49 2.68 -15.17
CA VAL A 35 2.83 1.82 -16.15
C VAL A 35 3.54 0.49 -16.19
N ALA A 36 2.87 -0.56 -15.70
CA ALA A 36 3.38 -1.92 -15.84
C ALA A 36 3.28 -2.35 -17.29
N LEU A 37 4.40 -2.67 -17.89
CA LEU A 37 4.53 -3.01 -19.31
C LEU A 37 4.71 -4.52 -19.51
N PRO A 38 4.17 -5.06 -20.61
CA PRO A 38 4.42 -6.44 -20.99
C PRO A 38 5.88 -6.62 -21.44
N GLY A 39 6.38 -7.83 -21.33
CA GLY A 39 7.69 -8.25 -21.83
C GLY A 39 7.72 -9.75 -22.01
N LEU A 40 8.91 -10.33 -22.13
CA LEU A 40 9.12 -11.74 -22.39
C LEU A 40 9.14 -12.52 -21.06
N GLU A 41 8.30 -13.55 -20.95
CA GLU A 41 8.35 -14.73 -20.06
C GLU A 41 8.17 -14.53 -18.54
N ARG A 42 8.74 -13.51 -17.90
CA ARG A 42 8.65 -13.34 -16.44
C ARG A 42 7.82 -12.12 -16.03
N PRO A 43 7.04 -12.21 -14.93
CA PRO A 43 6.41 -11.01 -14.38
C PRO A 43 7.45 -10.00 -13.94
N SER A 44 7.10 -8.72 -13.90
CA SER A 44 7.83 -7.75 -13.10
C SER A 44 7.43 -7.86 -11.63
N SER A 45 8.36 -7.58 -10.72
CA SER A 45 8.09 -7.59 -9.28
C SER A 45 8.60 -6.31 -8.60
N LEU A 46 7.86 -5.87 -7.58
CA LEU A 46 8.26 -4.84 -6.64
C LEU A 46 8.07 -5.38 -5.22
N THR A 47 9.18 -5.57 -4.52
CA THR A 47 9.18 -6.00 -3.12
C THR A 47 9.51 -4.81 -2.23
N MET A 48 8.66 -4.53 -1.26
CA MET A 48 8.81 -3.42 -0.33
C MET A 48 8.91 -3.96 1.09
N ARG A 49 9.91 -3.50 1.84
CA ARG A 49 10.11 -3.84 3.24
C ARG A 49 10.21 -2.55 4.05
N PHE A 50 9.33 -2.38 5.02
CA PHE A 50 9.29 -1.21 5.88
C PHE A 50 9.53 -1.63 7.33
N GLU A 51 10.47 -0.97 7.98
CA GLU A 51 10.73 -1.06 9.42
C GLU A 51 10.48 0.31 10.03
N ILE A 52 9.52 0.41 10.97
CA ILE A 52 9.09 1.70 11.52
C ILE A 52 9.27 1.65 13.04
N GLY A 53 10.21 2.46 13.53
CA GLY A 53 10.65 2.50 14.93
C GLY A 53 9.65 3.17 15.87
N GLU A 54 10.05 3.24 17.14
CA GLU A 54 9.27 3.85 18.22
C GLU A 54 8.92 5.31 17.89
N ASP A 55 7.64 5.69 18.07
CA ASP A 55 7.10 7.03 17.83
C ASP A 55 7.39 7.58 16.41
N ALA A 56 7.74 6.71 15.47
CA ALA A 56 8.04 7.09 14.10
C ALA A 56 6.79 7.01 13.20
N SER A 57 6.82 7.74 12.10
CA SER A 57 5.74 7.80 11.12
C SER A 57 6.26 7.59 9.70
N LEU A 58 5.62 6.70 8.95
CA LEU A 58 5.84 6.52 7.52
C LEU A 58 4.56 6.77 6.74
N GLN A 59 4.63 7.67 5.76
CA GLN A 59 3.60 7.79 4.73
C GLN A 59 4.18 7.36 3.39
N TYR A 60 3.73 6.24 2.85
CA TYR A 60 4.07 5.74 1.52
C TYR A 60 2.88 5.97 0.58
N LEU A 61 2.97 7.01 -0.24
CA LEU A 61 1.89 7.54 -1.09
C LEU A 61 2.31 7.59 -2.56
N PRO A 62 2.55 6.44 -3.21
CA PRO A 62 2.89 6.41 -4.63
C PRO A 62 1.74 6.92 -5.49
N GLU A 63 2.08 7.36 -6.70
CA GLU A 63 1.12 7.65 -7.75
C GLU A 63 0.50 6.34 -8.30
N PRO A 64 -0.64 6.41 -9.01
CA PRO A 64 -1.33 5.23 -9.54
C PRO A 64 -0.44 4.36 -10.43
N THR A 65 -0.66 3.05 -10.39
CA THR A 65 -0.03 2.09 -11.28
C THR A 65 -1.04 1.56 -12.29
N VAL A 66 -0.76 1.77 -13.57
CA VAL A 66 -1.56 1.26 -14.69
C VAL A 66 -1.07 -0.12 -15.05
N ILE A 67 -1.95 -1.12 -14.96
CA ILE A 67 -1.65 -2.50 -15.38
C ILE A 67 -2.04 -2.66 -16.85
N ASN A 68 -1.09 -2.39 -17.73
CA ASN A 68 -1.30 -2.42 -19.18
C ASN A 68 -1.74 -3.81 -19.69
N ALA A 69 -2.41 -3.85 -20.85
CA ALA A 69 -2.74 -5.11 -21.51
C ALA A 69 -1.52 -6.04 -21.63
N ARG A 70 -1.70 -7.32 -21.33
CA ARG A 70 -0.65 -8.35 -21.31
C ARG A 70 0.48 -8.14 -20.29
N ALA A 71 0.49 -7.06 -19.52
CA ALA A 71 1.41 -6.93 -18.41
C ALA A 71 1.15 -8.02 -17.36
N HIS A 72 2.20 -8.47 -16.70
CA HIS A 72 2.11 -9.32 -15.51
C HIS A 72 2.99 -8.69 -14.43
N HIS A 73 2.36 -8.06 -13.45
CA HIS A 73 3.06 -7.35 -12.37
C HIS A 73 2.68 -7.92 -11.00
N ARG A 74 3.67 -7.96 -10.11
CA ARG A 74 3.50 -8.42 -8.73
C ARG A 74 4.05 -7.38 -7.77
N THR A 75 3.34 -7.14 -6.69
CA THR A 75 3.84 -6.35 -5.56
C THR A 75 3.78 -7.17 -4.28
N ALA A 76 4.75 -6.98 -3.42
CA ALA A 76 4.76 -7.53 -2.06
C ALA A 76 5.22 -6.44 -1.11
N LEU A 77 4.35 -6.02 -0.19
CA LEU A 77 4.67 -5.10 0.88
C LEU A 77 4.66 -5.85 2.21
N SER A 78 5.77 -5.81 2.92
CA SER A 78 5.86 -6.23 4.31
C SER A 78 6.24 -5.04 5.19
N ALA A 79 5.51 -4.83 6.27
CA ALA A 79 5.81 -3.76 7.22
C ALA A 79 5.86 -4.31 8.64
N GLU A 80 6.89 -3.92 9.36
CA GLU A 80 7.10 -4.21 10.78
C GLU A 80 7.07 -2.88 11.54
N LEU A 81 6.14 -2.77 12.50
CA LEU A 81 5.88 -1.55 13.23
C LEU A 81 6.17 -1.71 14.72
N HIS A 82 6.80 -0.72 15.33
CA HIS A 82 6.72 -0.56 16.78
C HIS A 82 5.26 -0.27 17.20
N PRO A 83 4.81 -0.68 18.40
CA PRO A 83 3.43 -0.43 18.86
C PRO A 83 2.98 1.03 18.84
N THR A 84 3.89 1.98 18.98
CA THR A 84 3.61 3.43 18.91
C THR A 84 3.81 4.01 17.51
N ALA A 85 4.37 3.24 16.57
CA ALA A 85 4.62 3.71 15.20
C ALA A 85 3.33 3.96 14.43
N ARG A 86 3.42 4.82 13.41
CA ARG A 86 2.30 5.15 12.51
C ARG A 86 2.66 4.78 11.08
N LEU A 87 1.70 4.21 10.37
CA LEU A 87 1.86 3.87 8.95
C LEU A 87 0.65 4.34 8.16
N ARG A 88 0.92 5.01 7.04
CA ARG A 88 -0.04 5.27 5.98
C ARG A 88 0.54 4.73 4.67
N ALA A 89 -0.11 3.73 4.09
CA ALA A 89 0.36 3.11 2.85
C ALA A 89 -0.77 3.04 1.84
N ARG A 90 -0.57 3.64 0.66
CA ARG A 90 -1.56 3.72 -0.42
C ARG A 90 -1.14 2.88 -1.61
N GLU A 91 -2.11 2.25 -2.25
CA GLU A 91 -2.00 1.65 -3.57
C GLU A 91 -3.21 2.05 -4.42
N VAL A 92 -2.97 2.50 -5.63
CA VAL A 92 -4.03 2.80 -6.61
C VAL A 92 -3.71 2.06 -7.90
N LEU A 93 -4.59 1.13 -8.28
CA LEU A 93 -4.43 0.27 -9.44
C LEU A 93 -5.41 0.66 -10.54
N VAL A 94 -4.92 0.89 -11.73
CA VAL A 94 -5.73 1.19 -12.92
C VAL A 94 -5.73 -0.03 -13.85
N ALA A 95 -6.91 -0.58 -14.11
CA ALA A 95 -7.09 -1.76 -14.96
C ALA A 95 -6.99 -1.41 -16.45
N GLY A 96 -5.78 -1.47 -16.98
CA GLY A 96 -5.46 -1.15 -18.38
C GLY A 96 -5.51 0.34 -18.72
N ARG A 97 -5.05 0.71 -19.88
CA ARG A 97 -5.25 2.05 -20.47
C ARG A 97 -6.69 2.24 -20.95
N ALA A 98 -7.05 3.46 -21.33
CA ALA A 98 -8.35 3.73 -21.93
C ALA A 98 -8.55 2.87 -23.20
N GLY A 99 -9.66 2.10 -23.23
CA GLY A 99 -9.97 1.20 -24.34
C GLY A 99 -9.20 -0.13 -24.37
N GLU A 100 -8.29 -0.37 -23.44
CA GLU A 100 -7.54 -1.63 -23.34
C GLU A 100 -8.08 -2.56 -22.25
N PRO A 101 -7.99 -3.89 -22.42
CA PRO A 101 -8.19 -4.82 -21.31
C PRO A 101 -7.07 -4.66 -20.28
N THR A 102 -7.32 -5.10 -19.06
CA THR A 102 -6.29 -5.15 -18.04
C THR A 102 -5.31 -6.30 -18.28
N GLY A 103 -4.06 -6.12 -17.87
CA GLY A 103 -3.11 -7.21 -17.66
C GLY A 103 -3.37 -7.93 -16.34
N ARG A 104 -2.41 -8.75 -15.91
CA ARG A 104 -2.44 -9.49 -14.64
C ARG A 104 -1.68 -8.74 -13.58
N TYR A 105 -2.31 -8.60 -12.43
CA TYR A 105 -1.68 -8.05 -11.24
C TYR A 105 -1.96 -8.94 -10.03
N ARG A 106 -0.98 -9.05 -9.16
CA ARG A 106 -1.15 -9.64 -7.83
C ARG A 106 -0.32 -8.85 -6.83
N GLY A 107 -1.00 -8.21 -5.88
CA GLY A 107 -0.40 -7.50 -4.76
C GLY A 107 -0.66 -8.22 -3.44
N THR A 108 0.34 -8.30 -2.59
CA THR A 108 0.22 -8.80 -1.22
C THR A 108 0.71 -7.75 -0.24
N VAL A 109 -0.04 -7.55 0.84
CA VAL A 109 0.33 -6.67 1.94
C VAL A 109 0.31 -7.48 3.22
N ARG A 110 1.41 -7.44 3.97
CA ARG A 110 1.51 -8.02 5.31
C ARG A 110 2.05 -6.99 6.27
N VAL A 111 1.32 -6.73 7.32
CA VAL A 111 1.71 -5.76 8.35
C VAL A 111 1.66 -6.42 9.71
N GLU A 112 2.75 -6.27 10.43
CA GLU A 112 2.95 -6.86 11.75
C GLU A 112 3.41 -5.78 12.73
N GLU A 113 2.99 -5.95 13.97
CA GLU A 113 3.43 -5.15 15.10
C GLU A 113 4.46 -5.96 15.90
N ALA A 114 5.61 -5.35 16.17
CA ALA A 114 6.64 -5.93 17.02
C ALA A 114 6.14 -5.97 18.49
N PRO A 115 6.63 -6.92 19.31
CA PRO A 115 6.34 -6.92 20.72
C PRO A 115 6.84 -5.63 21.39
N ALA A 116 6.08 -5.12 22.37
CA ALA A 116 6.50 -3.99 23.16
C ALA A 116 7.63 -4.43 24.12
N GLY A 117 8.86 -3.99 23.85
CA GLY A 117 10.02 -4.29 24.70
C GLY A 117 11.33 -3.97 23.98
N PRO A 118 12.43 -3.81 24.73
CA PRO A 118 13.73 -3.66 24.10
C PRO A 118 14.03 -4.90 23.27
N PRO A 119 14.66 -4.73 22.07
CA PRO A 119 15.06 -5.86 21.25
C PRO A 119 15.99 -6.75 22.10
N GLU A 120 15.52 -7.93 22.47
CA GLU A 120 16.40 -8.91 23.10
C GLU A 120 17.54 -9.17 22.15
N ARG A 121 18.76 -8.85 22.58
CA ARG A 121 19.99 -9.13 21.85
C ARG A 121 20.23 -10.63 21.87
N HIS A 122 19.41 -11.38 21.18
CA HIS A 122 19.70 -12.77 20.92
C HIS A 122 20.80 -12.81 19.87
N CYS A 123 21.92 -13.44 20.22
CA CYS A 123 22.95 -13.84 19.26
C CYS A 123 22.26 -14.75 18.23
N ARG A 124 21.87 -14.19 17.09
CA ARG A 124 21.16 -14.90 16.04
C ARG A 124 22.10 -15.90 15.36
N ALA A 125 21.79 -17.18 15.53
CA ALA A 125 22.25 -18.19 14.59
C ALA A 125 21.53 -17.97 13.24
N PRO A 126 22.24 -18.02 12.08
CA PRO A 126 21.60 -17.85 10.80
C PRO A 126 20.70 -19.06 10.50
N GLY A 127 19.39 -18.85 10.32
CA GLY A 127 18.57 -19.86 9.69
C GLY A 127 17.16 -20.15 10.22
N LEU A 128 16.69 -19.57 11.33
CA LEU A 128 15.30 -19.81 11.79
C LEU A 128 14.62 -18.49 12.10
N HIS A 129 13.75 -18.06 11.19
CA HIS A 129 12.79 -16.98 11.40
C HIS A 129 11.46 -17.54 11.92
N GLU A 130 11.43 -18.01 13.15
CA GLU A 130 10.17 -18.11 13.89
C GLU A 130 10.05 -16.86 14.75
N SER A 131 9.17 -15.96 14.31
CA SER A 131 8.80 -14.76 15.05
C SER A 131 7.72 -15.13 16.09
N ALA A 132 8.14 -15.56 17.26
CA ALA A 132 7.24 -16.12 18.29
C ALA A 132 6.32 -15.08 18.96
N ASP A 133 6.39 -13.77 18.64
CA ASP A 133 5.61 -12.78 19.41
C ASP A 133 5.09 -11.57 18.58
N ARG A 134 5.09 -11.66 17.26
CA ARG A 134 4.57 -10.57 16.43
C ARG A 134 3.06 -10.63 16.27
N THR A 135 2.41 -9.49 16.41
CA THR A 135 0.97 -9.38 16.19
C THR A 135 0.69 -9.03 14.73
N VAL A 136 0.02 -9.91 14.00
CA VAL A 136 -0.44 -9.61 12.64
C VAL A 136 -1.60 -8.62 12.70
N LEU A 137 -1.43 -7.45 12.05
CA LEU A 137 -2.45 -6.42 11.92
C LEU A 137 -3.26 -6.59 10.63
N LEU A 138 -2.57 -6.89 9.52
CA LEU A 138 -3.21 -7.10 8.21
C LEU A 138 -2.46 -8.13 7.38
N VAL A 139 -3.22 -9.00 6.73
CA VAL A 139 -2.79 -9.77 5.56
C VAL A 139 -3.84 -9.60 4.49
N GLN A 140 -3.46 -9.04 3.36
CA GLN A 140 -4.36 -8.79 2.23
C GLN A 140 -3.72 -9.26 0.93
N THR A 141 -4.52 -9.78 0.03
CA THR A 141 -4.13 -10.05 -1.36
C THR A 141 -5.13 -9.40 -2.30
N GLN A 142 -4.64 -8.68 -3.29
CA GLN A 142 -5.43 -8.08 -4.37
C GLN A 142 -5.01 -8.68 -5.71
N GLU A 143 -5.97 -8.90 -6.59
CA GLU A 143 -5.72 -9.44 -7.92
C GLU A 143 -6.53 -8.69 -8.99
N LEU A 144 -5.90 -8.41 -10.14
CA LEU A 144 -6.56 -7.94 -11.36
C LEU A 144 -6.24 -8.90 -12.50
N GLY A 145 -7.12 -8.97 -13.48
CA GLY A 145 -6.94 -9.77 -14.70
C GLY A 145 -7.93 -10.91 -14.83
N ASP A 146 -7.54 -11.98 -15.53
CA ASP A 146 -8.42 -13.10 -15.88
C ASP A 146 -8.74 -14.08 -14.75
N LEU A 147 -8.21 -13.84 -13.56
CA LEU A 147 -8.52 -14.65 -12.38
C LEU A 147 -9.98 -14.41 -11.94
N PRO A 148 -10.66 -15.41 -11.36
CA PRO A 148 -12.06 -15.29 -10.95
C PRO A 148 -12.32 -14.08 -10.03
N LEU A 149 -11.36 -13.73 -9.17
CA LEU A 149 -11.42 -12.57 -8.28
C LEU A 149 -10.97 -11.26 -8.96
N GLY A 150 -10.25 -11.35 -10.07
CA GLY A 150 -9.70 -10.19 -10.79
C GLY A 150 -10.59 -9.67 -11.92
N ARG A 151 -11.80 -10.18 -12.08
CA ARG A 151 -12.73 -9.70 -13.11
C ARG A 151 -13.35 -8.36 -12.72
N SER A 152 -13.67 -7.54 -13.72
CA SER A 152 -14.31 -6.25 -13.53
C SER A 152 -15.59 -6.29 -12.69
N ALA A 153 -16.28 -7.43 -12.63
CA ALA A 153 -17.41 -7.66 -11.74
C ALA A 153 -17.03 -7.56 -10.25
N ALA A 154 -15.81 -7.99 -9.87
CA ALA A 154 -15.33 -7.86 -8.50
C ALA A 154 -15.11 -6.39 -8.08
N HIS A 155 -14.92 -5.50 -9.06
CA HIS A 155 -14.79 -4.05 -8.84
C HIS A 155 -16.04 -3.28 -9.30
N LEU A 156 -17.18 -3.93 -9.33
CA LEU A 156 -18.48 -3.33 -9.70
C LEU A 156 -18.44 -2.63 -11.06
N GLY A 157 -17.69 -3.17 -12.02
CA GLY A 157 -17.52 -2.58 -13.35
C GLY A 157 -16.62 -1.35 -13.39
N ARG A 158 -15.97 -0.98 -12.27
CA ARG A 158 -15.03 0.14 -12.22
C ARG A 158 -13.63 -0.30 -12.68
N ARG A 159 -12.87 0.65 -13.18
CA ARG A 159 -11.52 0.40 -13.72
C ARG A 159 -10.40 0.68 -12.74
N VAL A 160 -10.69 1.37 -11.66
CA VAL A 160 -9.69 1.76 -10.66
C VAL A 160 -10.09 1.24 -9.30
N LEU A 161 -9.15 0.59 -8.65
CA LEU A 161 -9.20 0.17 -7.27
C LEU A 161 -8.12 0.91 -6.49
N GLY A 162 -8.51 1.64 -5.47
CA GLY A 162 -7.62 2.27 -4.52
C GLY A 162 -7.78 1.64 -3.14
N THR A 163 -6.66 1.43 -2.46
CA THR A 163 -6.62 1.05 -1.05
C THR A 163 -5.64 1.94 -0.31
N GLU A 164 -5.96 2.25 0.93
CA GLU A 164 -5.09 3.02 1.80
C GLU A 164 -5.18 2.48 3.22
N LEU A 165 -4.07 1.89 3.67
CA LEU A 165 -3.93 1.38 5.02
C LEU A 165 -3.53 2.51 5.96
N LEU A 166 -4.22 2.63 7.07
CA LEU A 166 -4.02 3.64 8.11
C LEU A 166 -3.80 2.94 9.43
N ILE A 167 -2.62 3.10 10.03
CA ILE A 167 -2.30 2.58 11.35
C ILE A 167 -1.78 3.74 12.20
N CYS A 168 -2.52 4.07 13.23
CA CYS A 168 -2.10 5.13 14.16
C CYS A 168 -2.51 4.84 15.56
N GLY A 169 -3.21 5.08 16.31
CA GLY A 169 -3.61 4.74 17.66
C GLY A 169 -5.09 5.04 17.90
N ASP A 170 -5.63 5.98 17.10
CA ASP A 170 -7.02 6.40 17.23
C ASP A 170 -7.80 5.87 16.03
N ASP A 171 -8.21 4.62 16.10
CA ASP A 171 -8.93 3.94 15.02
C ASP A 171 -10.44 4.14 15.15
N PRO A 172 -11.20 4.14 14.03
CA PRO A 172 -12.65 4.26 14.09
C PRO A 172 -13.28 3.04 14.79
N GLY A 173 -14.27 3.28 15.66
CA GLY A 173 -14.97 2.21 16.36
C GLY A 173 -15.90 1.36 15.47
N SER A 174 -16.24 1.86 14.27
CA SER A 174 -17.09 1.18 13.30
C SER A 174 -16.73 1.59 11.88
N GLY A 175 -17.09 0.75 10.91
CA GLY A 175 -16.94 1.08 9.50
C GLY A 175 -17.81 2.23 9.06
N VAL A 176 -17.28 3.06 8.15
CA VAL A 176 -18.01 4.16 7.49
C VAL A 176 -17.88 3.95 5.98
N ALA A 177 -18.95 4.29 5.24
CA ALA A 177 -18.94 4.20 3.80
C ALA A 177 -19.66 5.40 3.16
N GLY A 178 -19.21 5.77 1.98
CA GLY A 178 -19.87 6.72 1.09
C GLY A 178 -20.11 6.10 -0.28
N ASP A 179 -20.36 6.95 -1.27
CA ASP A 179 -20.52 6.52 -2.65
C ASP A 179 -19.16 6.03 -3.19
N TRP A 180 -19.02 4.72 -3.40
CA TRP A 180 -17.83 4.11 -4.00
C TRP A 180 -16.55 4.12 -3.13
N TRP A 181 -16.66 4.39 -1.84
CA TRP A 181 -15.57 4.24 -0.89
C TRP A 181 -16.06 3.69 0.45
N SER A 182 -15.14 3.12 1.21
CA SER A 182 -15.37 2.68 2.59
C SER A 182 -14.11 2.86 3.42
N LEU A 183 -14.28 3.06 4.72
CA LEU A 183 -13.26 2.95 5.74
C LEU A 183 -13.67 1.86 6.71
N THR A 184 -12.88 0.82 6.84
CA THR A 184 -13.19 -0.35 7.67
C THR A 184 -12.11 -0.53 8.73
N PRO A 185 -12.46 -0.57 10.04
CA PRO A 185 -11.48 -0.89 11.07
C PRO A 185 -10.97 -2.31 10.90
N LEU A 186 -9.70 -2.53 11.20
CA LEU A 186 -9.11 -3.86 11.29
C LEU A 186 -9.54 -4.56 12.58
N ALA A 187 -9.32 -5.86 12.67
CA ALA A 187 -9.66 -6.64 13.85
C ALA A 187 -8.86 -6.21 15.11
N ARG A 188 -7.72 -5.58 14.88
CA ARG A 188 -6.86 -4.99 15.91
C ARG A 188 -6.66 -3.51 15.61
N ARG A 189 -5.46 -2.98 15.81
CA ARG A 189 -5.10 -1.60 15.51
C ARG A 189 -5.05 -1.36 13.99
N GLY A 190 -5.60 -0.26 13.54
CA GLY A 190 -5.59 0.19 12.14
C GLY A 190 -6.95 0.12 11.44
N SER A 191 -6.99 0.69 10.26
CA SER A 191 -8.14 0.68 9.37
C SER A 191 -7.71 0.68 7.91
N LEU A 192 -8.59 0.23 7.04
CA LEU A 192 -8.40 0.15 5.61
C LEU A 192 -9.45 1.01 4.91
N ALA A 193 -9.00 2.06 4.22
CA ALA A 193 -9.83 2.77 3.26
C ALA A 193 -9.75 2.05 1.91
N THR A 194 -10.90 1.89 1.27
CA THR A 194 -11.02 1.30 -0.07
C THR A 194 -11.89 2.19 -0.92
N ALA A 195 -11.50 2.45 -2.16
CA ALA A 195 -12.32 3.18 -3.11
C ALA A 195 -12.23 2.55 -4.50
N VAL A 196 -13.33 2.64 -5.26
CA VAL A 196 -13.37 2.22 -6.66
C VAL A 196 -13.89 3.37 -7.52
N GLY A 197 -13.33 3.52 -8.72
CA GLY A 197 -13.70 4.62 -9.61
C GLY A 197 -13.62 4.27 -11.08
N PRO A 198 -14.28 5.05 -11.94
CA PRO A 198 -14.10 4.95 -13.39
C PRO A 198 -12.70 5.38 -13.83
N ASP A 199 -12.05 6.24 -13.06
CA ASP A 199 -10.71 6.77 -13.28
C ASP A 199 -9.96 6.98 -11.95
N ALA A 200 -8.67 7.31 -12.03
CA ALA A 200 -7.82 7.47 -10.87
C ALA A 200 -8.20 8.69 -10.02
N VAL A 201 -8.71 9.76 -10.62
CA VAL A 201 -9.09 10.99 -9.90
C VAL A 201 -10.27 10.72 -8.97
N VAL A 202 -11.30 10.01 -9.49
CA VAL A 202 -12.47 9.64 -8.70
C VAL A 202 -12.10 8.68 -7.57
N ALA A 203 -11.28 7.66 -7.85
CA ALA A 203 -10.84 6.71 -6.82
C ALA A 203 -9.98 7.39 -5.73
N GLN A 204 -9.04 8.26 -6.13
CA GLN A 204 -8.21 9.00 -5.17
C GLN A 204 -9.05 9.98 -4.32
N ARG A 205 -10.08 10.60 -4.90
CA ARG A 205 -11.02 11.42 -4.12
C ARG A 205 -11.77 10.59 -3.09
N GLY A 206 -12.28 9.41 -3.47
CA GLY A 206 -12.93 8.51 -2.53
C GLY A 206 -11.99 8.05 -1.41
N LEU A 207 -10.71 7.75 -1.72
CA LEU A 207 -9.71 7.47 -0.68
C LEU A 207 -9.51 8.67 0.25
N ALA A 208 -9.42 9.88 -0.30
CA ALA A 208 -9.24 11.09 0.50
C ALA A 208 -10.45 11.34 1.45
N GLU A 209 -11.66 11.04 1.00
CA GLU A 209 -12.88 11.08 1.84
C GLU A 209 -12.82 10.03 2.95
N GLY A 210 -12.38 8.79 2.63
CA GLY A 210 -12.18 7.73 3.62
C GLY A 210 -11.12 8.11 4.66
N VAL A 211 -9.99 8.67 4.25
CA VAL A 211 -8.96 9.17 5.16
C VAL A 211 -9.47 10.33 6.02
N ALA A 212 -10.25 11.25 5.45
CA ALA A 212 -10.83 12.37 6.19
C ALA A 212 -11.86 11.93 7.25
N ALA A 213 -12.49 10.77 7.05
CA ALA A 213 -13.40 10.16 8.02
C ALA A 213 -12.65 9.44 9.18
N HIS A 214 -11.32 9.28 9.09
CA HIS A 214 -10.53 8.60 10.11
C HIS A 214 -10.23 9.54 11.27
N PRO A 215 -10.54 9.18 12.54
CA PRO A 215 -10.42 10.08 13.69
C PRO A 215 -8.98 10.47 14.01
N GLY A 216 -8.04 9.54 13.89
CA GLY A 216 -6.62 9.74 14.26
C GLY A 216 -5.74 10.20 13.11
N TRP A 217 -6.28 10.33 11.89
CA TRP A 217 -5.50 10.74 10.71
C TRP A 217 -6.00 12.06 10.15
N THR A 218 -5.78 13.14 10.88
CA THR A 218 -6.16 14.49 10.40
C THR A 218 -5.16 15.02 9.38
N ASN A 219 -5.64 15.78 8.38
CA ASN A 219 -4.84 16.36 7.29
C ASN A 219 -3.75 17.36 7.77
N ALA A 220 -3.61 17.60 9.05
CA ALA A 220 -2.61 18.52 9.62
C ALA A 220 -1.16 18.10 9.31
N VAL A 221 -0.90 16.81 9.04
CA VAL A 221 0.45 16.33 8.69
C VAL A 221 0.80 16.60 7.22
N LEU A 222 -0.17 16.89 6.35
CA LEU A 222 0.08 17.23 4.94
C LEU A 222 0.49 18.70 4.72
N ALA A 223 0.33 19.56 5.73
CA ALA A 223 0.57 21.00 5.59
C ALA A 223 2.05 21.41 5.68
N THR A 224 2.97 20.48 5.94
CA THR A 224 4.38 20.79 6.21
C THR A 224 5.37 20.37 5.11
N ALA A 225 4.92 19.80 3.99
CA ALA A 225 5.82 19.58 2.87
C ALA A 225 5.91 20.87 2.03
N PRO A 226 7.04 21.60 2.01
CA PRO A 226 7.21 22.70 1.09
C PRO A 226 7.22 22.12 -0.33
N VAL A 227 6.29 22.57 -1.15
CA VAL A 227 6.36 22.37 -2.59
C VAL A 227 7.57 23.16 -3.08
N LEU A 228 8.68 22.48 -3.29
CA LEU A 228 9.80 23.07 -4.02
C LEU A 228 9.30 23.37 -5.44
N ARG A 229 9.18 24.65 -5.75
CA ARG A 229 8.90 25.20 -7.07
C ARG A 229 10.14 25.11 -7.94
#